data_cf5ca33cd8d8cf94f1a3aadb2439f0fd
#
_entry.id   cf5ca33cd8d8cf94f1a3aadb2439f0fd
#
_cell.length_a   1.000
_cell.length_b   1.000
_cell.length_c   1.000
_cell.angle_alpha   90.00
_cell.angle_beta   90.00
_cell.angle_gamma   90.00
#
_symmetry.space_group_name_H-M   'P 1'
#
loop_
_entity.id
_entity.type
_entity.pdbx_description
1 polymer ?
#
loop_
_entity_poly.entity_id
_entity_poly.type
_entity_poly.pdbx_seq_one_letter_code
_entity_poly.pdbx_strand_id
1 'polypeptide(L)'
;ELIQKIKESATFQEGMATLRQLSFGFLDMAWHGKDPSQIANVKGYETKAFENTSLFPETPETCMSTAFAHIFQGGYSSGYYSYKWAEVLDADAFAYFKEEGIFNKDVALKFKEHVLSKGGTENPMTLYKRFRGEEPKIEPLLERAGLINKPD
;
A
#
# COMPACT_ATOMS: atom_id res chain seq x y z
N GLU A 1 12.57 -16.97 -22.16
CA GLU A 1 12.13 -15.76 -22.88
C GLU A 1 10.75 -15.28 -22.41
N LEU A 2 9.66 -16.10 -22.49
CA LEU A 2 8.31 -15.72 -22.08
C LEU A 2 8.22 -15.30 -20.60
N ILE A 3 8.80 -16.09 -19.68
CA ILE A 3 8.81 -15.77 -18.24
C ILE A 3 9.48 -14.42 -17.97
N GLN A 4 10.55 -14.11 -18.69
CA GLN A 4 11.23 -12.81 -18.54
C GLN A 4 10.34 -11.65 -19.00
N LYS A 5 9.66 -11.78 -20.13
CA LYS A 5 8.69 -10.77 -20.63
C LYS A 5 7.53 -10.55 -19.65
N ILE A 6 7.03 -11.62 -19.02
CA ILE A 6 5.99 -11.52 -17.98
C ILE A 6 6.51 -10.72 -16.78
N LYS A 7 7.75 -10.98 -16.31
CA LYS A 7 8.35 -10.22 -15.22
C LYS A 7 8.54 -8.74 -15.57
N GLU A 8 9.00 -8.44 -16.76
CA GLU A 8 9.19 -7.07 -17.24
C GLU A 8 7.85 -6.32 -17.38
N SER A 9 6.79 -7.01 -17.82
CA SER A 9 5.47 -6.42 -17.93
C SER A 9 4.85 -6.07 -16.58
N ALA A 10 5.25 -6.73 -15.49
CA ALA A 10 4.69 -6.50 -14.16
C ALA A 10 5.09 -5.13 -13.56
N THR A 11 6.15 -4.51 -14.09
CA THR A 11 6.61 -3.17 -13.65
C THR A 11 6.16 -2.05 -14.58
N PHE A 12 5.41 -2.39 -15.65
CA PHE A 12 4.95 -1.41 -16.62
C PHE A 12 3.98 -0.40 -15.98
N GLN A 13 4.34 0.88 -16.04
CA GLN A 13 3.57 1.99 -15.46
C GLN A 13 3.29 1.86 -13.94
N GLU A 14 4.09 1.10 -13.20
CA GLU A 14 3.86 0.85 -11.77
C GLU A 14 3.94 2.15 -10.93
N GLY A 15 4.76 3.12 -11.32
CA GLY A 15 4.77 4.45 -10.69
C GLY A 15 3.41 5.16 -10.77
N MET A 16 2.77 5.13 -11.94
CA MET A 16 1.44 5.70 -12.14
C MET A 16 0.38 4.93 -11.34
N ALA A 17 0.43 3.60 -11.37
CA ALA A 17 -0.48 2.75 -10.60
C ALA A 17 -0.35 2.98 -9.09
N THR A 18 0.88 3.13 -8.60
CA THR A 18 1.16 3.43 -7.20
C THR A 18 0.61 4.80 -6.79
N LEU A 19 0.86 5.86 -7.58
CA LEU A 19 0.29 7.18 -7.28
C LEU A 19 -1.24 7.18 -7.28
N ARG A 20 -1.85 6.42 -8.19
CA ARG A 20 -3.31 6.24 -8.18
C ARG A 20 -3.80 5.57 -6.89
N GLN A 21 -3.13 4.54 -6.39
CA GLN A 21 -3.50 3.90 -5.11
C GLN A 21 -3.30 4.85 -3.92
N LEU A 22 -2.21 5.62 -3.92
CA LEU A 22 -1.97 6.62 -2.89
C LEU A 22 -3.03 7.73 -2.89
N SER A 23 -3.50 8.16 -4.07
CA SER A 23 -4.56 9.17 -4.18
C SER A 23 -5.85 8.74 -3.48
N PHE A 24 -6.20 7.46 -3.52
CA PHE A 24 -7.36 6.92 -2.81
C PHE A 24 -7.20 7.01 -1.30
N GLY A 25 -6.01 6.71 -0.78
CA GLY A 25 -5.70 6.86 0.64
C GLY A 25 -5.74 8.34 1.08
N PHE A 26 -5.21 9.27 0.28
CA PHE A 26 -5.30 10.70 0.58
C PHE A 26 -6.74 11.21 0.56
N LEU A 27 -7.55 10.77 -0.38
CA LEU A 27 -8.97 11.13 -0.45
C LEU A 27 -9.74 10.60 0.76
N ASP A 28 -9.49 9.34 1.15
CA ASP A 28 -10.06 8.72 2.35
C ASP A 28 -9.73 9.54 3.60
N MET A 29 -8.44 9.81 3.83
CA MET A 29 -7.99 10.59 4.99
C MET A 29 -8.50 12.03 4.97
N ALA A 30 -8.63 12.65 3.79
CA ALA A 30 -9.19 13.98 3.66
C ALA A 30 -10.65 14.02 4.13
N TRP A 31 -11.49 13.09 3.66
CA TRP A 31 -12.90 13.02 4.04
C TRP A 31 -13.13 12.68 5.51
N HIS A 32 -12.30 11.85 6.10
CA HIS A 32 -12.46 11.38 7.48
C HIS A 32 -11.61 12.17 8.51
N GLY A 33 -10.77 13.09 8.06
CA GLY A 33 -9.94 13.96 8.90
C GLY A 33 -10.55 15.31 9.25
N LYS A 34 -11.73 15.64 8.70
CA LYS A 34 -12.43 16.92 8.93
C LYS A 34 -13.92 16.71 9.14
N ASP A 35 -14.54 17.69 9.80
CA ASP A 35 -15.99 17.80 9.85
C ASP A 35 -16.53 18.12 8.43
N PRO A 36 -17.32 17.23 7.82
CA PRO A 36 -17.82 17.41 6.47
C PRO A 36 -18.77 18.61 6.33
N SER A 37 -19.38 19.08 7.41
CA SER A 37 -20.23 20.29 7.39
C SER A 37 -19.48 21.57 7.00
N GLN A 38 -18.15 21.56 7.11
CA GLN A 38 -17.28 22.68 6.74
C GLN A 38 -16.88 22.66 5.26
N ILE A 39 -17.32 21.66 4.49
CA ILE A 39 -16.94 21.48 3.09
C ILE A 39 -18.06 21.93 2.18
N ALA A 40 -17.98 23.18 1.68
CA ALA A 40 -18.98 23.75 0.81
C ALA A 40 -18.88 23.28 -0.66
N ASN A 41 -17.70 22.84 -1.10
CA ASN A 41 -17.43 22.43 -2.48
C ASN A 41 -16.73 21.06 -2.50
N VAL A 42 -17.49 20.03 -2.77
CA VAL A 42 -17.01 18.63 -2.82
C VAL A 42 -15.92 18.46 -3.87
N LYS A 43 -16.14 18.96 -5.08
CA LYS A 43 -15.15 18.81 -6.18
C LYS A 43 -13.85 19.55 -5.89
N GLY A 44 -13.92 20.78 -5.41
CA GLY A 44 -12.73 21.54 -5.02
C GLY A 44 -11.96 20.88 -3.87
N TYR A 45 -12.67 20.25 -2.93
CA TYR A 45 -12.06 19.50 -1.83
C TYR A 45 -11.34 18.26 -2.33
N GLU A 46 -11.95 17.50 -3.24
CA GLU A 46 -11.35 16.35 -3.91
C GLU A 46 -10.09 16.73 -4.68
N THR A 47 -10.17 17.79 -5.53
CA THR A 47 -9.02 18.29 -6.29
C THR A 47 -7.84 18.60 -5.38
N LYS A 48 -8.10 19.23 -4.23
CA LYS A 48 -7.06 19.50 -3.23
C LYS A 48 -6.48 18.23 -2.61
N ALA A 49 -7.30 17.23 -2.35
CA ALA A 49 -6.82 15.95 -1.81
C ALA A 49 -5.89 15.23 -2.80
N PHE A 50 -6.07 15.42 -4.11
CA PHE A 50 -5.27 14.82 -5.16
C PHE A 50 -4.04 15.64 -5.59
N GLU A 51 -3.84 16.85 -5.07
CA GLU A 51 -2.81 17.80 -5.52
C GLU A 51 -1.41 17.16 -5.66
N ASN A 52 -1.02 16.30 -4.71
CA ASN A 52 0.30 15.67 -4.70
C ASN A 52 0.38 14.34 -5.50
N THR A 53 -0.73 13.86 -6.04
CA THR A 53 -0.80 12.55 -6.71
C THR A 53 -1.36 12.63 -8.12
N SER A 54 -1.90 13.76 -8.53
CA SER A 54 -2.45 13.97 -9.87
C SER A 54 -1.32 14.13 -10.88
N LEU A 55 -1.23 13.20 -11.84
CA LEU A 55 -0.25 13.24 -12.94
C LEU A 55 -0.78 13.89 -14.21
N PHE A 56 -2.10 13.94 -14.36
CA PHE A 56 -2.77 14.41 -15.55
C PHE A 56 -3.89 15.36 -15.20
N PRO A 57 -4.30 16.24 -16.11
CA PRO A 57 -5.48 17.05 -15.91
C PRO A 57 -6.71 16.18 -15.59
N GLU A 58 -7.52 16.64 -14.65
CA GLU A 58 -8.79 15.99 -14.33
C GLU A 58 -9.75 16.06 -15.52
N THR A 59 -10.50 14.97 -15.72
CA THR A 59 -11.61 15.00 -16.68
C THR A 59 -12.73 15.88 -16.12
N PRO A 60 -13.17 16.91 -16.86
CA PRO A 60 -14.29 17.74 -16.41
C PRO A 60 -15.52 16.91 -16.05
N GLU A 61 -16.33 17.40 -15.13
CA GLU A 61 -17.60 16.78 -14.71
C GLU A 61 -17.48 15.44 -13.97
N THR A 62 -16.26 14.91 -13.78
CA THR A 62 -16.04 13.74 -12.92
C THR A 62 -15.88 14.14 -11.47
N CYS A 63 -16.38 13.32 -10.55
CA CYS A 63 -16.19 13.48 -9.11
C CYS A 63 -16.08 12.10 -8.47
N MET A 64 -14.88 11.75 -8.06
CA MET A 64 -14.63 10.43 -7.47
C MET A 64 -15.29 10.30 -6.09
N SER A 65 -15.33 11.36 -5.32
CA SER A 65 -15.93 11.39 -3.97
C SER A 65 -17.40 10.94 -3.96
N THR A 66 -18.14 11.18 -5.03
CA THR A 66 -19.55 10.76 -5.14
C THR A 66 -19.75 9.33 -5.64
N ALA A 67 -18.70 8.71 -6.17
CA ALA A 67 -18.72 7.36 -6.74
C ALA A 67 -17.93 6.34 -5.91
N PHE A 68 -17.04 6.79 -5.04
CA PHE A 68 -16.12 5.94 -4.29
C PHE A 68 -16.72 5.45 -2.97
N ALA A 69 -17.76 4.63 -3.05
CA ALA A 69 -18.42 4.05 -1.88
C ALA A 69 -17.45 3.29 -0.96
N HIS A 70 -16.35 2.77 -1.48
CA HIS A 70 -15.40 1.92 -0.77
C HIS A 70 -14.78 2.58 0.48
N ILE A 71 -14.57 3.91 0.46
CA ILE A 71 -14.06 4.65 1.63
C ILE A 71 -15.17 5.07 2.61
N PHE A 72 -16.45 4.89 2.27
CA PHE A 72 -17.59 5.20 3.14
C PHE A 72 -18.31 3.95 3.65
N GLN A 73 -18.05 2.79 3.07
CA GLN A 73 -18.72 1.53 3.39
C GLN A 73 -17.68 0.41 3.59
N GLY A 74 -18.06 -0.65 4.29
CA GLY A 74 -17.29 -1.89 4.36
C GLY A 74 -16.04 -1.84 5.27
N GLY A 75 -15.93 -0.85 6.18
CA GLY A 75 -14.88 -0.81 7.19
C GLY A 75 -13.54 -0.23 6.70
N TYR A 76 -13.52 0.48 5.58
CA TYR A 76 -12.31 1.12 5.03
C TYR A 76 -12.21 2.62 5.29
N SER A 77 -13.19 3.22 5.95
CA SER A 77 -13.17 4.64 6.34
C SER A 77 -11.96 4.95 7.23
N SER A 78 -11.13 5.90 6.84
CA SER A 78 -9.81 6.20 7.42
C SER A 78 -8.82 5.02 7.38
N GLY A 79 -9.08 4.01 6.56
CA GLY A 79 -8.32 2.77 6.54
C GLY A 79 -7.88 2.29 5.15
N TYR A 80 -8.19 3.04 4.09
CA TYR A 80 -7.83 2.63 2.72
C TYR A 80 -6.31 2.50 2.50
N TYR A 81 -5.51 3.29 3.19
CA TYR A 81 -4.05 3.21 3.16
C TYR A 81 -3.52 1.81 3.51
N SER A 82 -4.32 0.99 4.21
CA SER A 82 -3.92 -0.36 4.63
C SER A 82 -3.56 -1.28 3.45
N TYR A 83 -4.14 -1.07 2.27
CA TYR A 83 -3.75 -1.81 1.07
C TYR A 83 -2.28 -1.61 0.72
N LYS A 84 -1.83 -0.37 0.66
CA LYS A 84 -0.43 -0.07 0.34
C LYS A 84 0.52 -0.41 1.49
N TRP A 85 0.06 -0.26 2.73
CA TRP A 85 0.80 -0.70 3.91
C TRP A 85 1.01 -2.23 3.92
N ALA A 86 -0.01 -3.00 3.58
CA ALA A 86 0.10 -4.46 3.46
C ALA A 86 1.11 -4.88 2.39
N GLU A 87 1.19 -4.15 1.26
CA GLU A 87 2.20 -4.39 0.23
C GLU A 87 3.64 -4.13 0.73
N VAL A 88 3.84 -3.12 1.59
CA VAL A 88 5.14 -2.88 2.23
C VAL A 88 5.54 -4.08 3.10
N LEU A 89 4.63 -4.52 3.97
CA LEU A 89 4.86 -5.65 4.87
C LEU A 89 5.12 -6.96 4.10
N ASP A 90 4.33 -7.22 3.06
CA ASP A 90 4.47 -8.38 2.20
C ASP A 90 5.82 -8.40 1.47
N ALA A 91 6.21 -7.26 0.87
CA ALA A 91 7.47 -7.17 0.14
C ALA A 91 8.69 -7.36 1.05
N ASP A 92 8.70 -6.72 2.23
CA ASP A 92 9.79 -6.85 3.20
C ASP A 92 9.84 -8.25 3.83
N ALA A 93 8.69 -8.84 4.16
CA ALA A 93 8.64 -10.22 4.64
C ALA A 93 9.21 -11.19 3.60
N PHE A 94 8.84 -11.03 2.32
CA PHE A 94 9.38 -11.88 1.24
C PHE A 94 10.87 -11.60 0.98
N ALA A 95 11.35 -10.37 1.18
CA ALA A 95 12.78 -10.08 1.13
C ALA A 95 13.55 -10.90 2.15
N TYR A 96 13.04 -11.00 3.38
CA TYR A 96 13.65 -11.85 4.42
C TYR A 96 13.71 -13.33 4.02
N PHE A 97 12.64 -13.87 3.42
CA PHE A 97 12.69 -15.23 2.87
C PHE A 97 13.72 -15.38 1.75
N LYS A 98 13.93 -14.35 0.93
CA LYS A 98 14.99 -14.40 -0.12
C LYS A 98 16.39 -14.34 0.47
N GLU A 99 16.61 -13.55 1.52
CA GLU A 99 17.89 -13.43 2.22
C GLU A 99 18.31 -14.75 2.87
N GLU A 100 17.39 -15.39 3.57
CA GLU A 100 17.65 -16.60 4.38
C GLU A 100 17.38 -17.92 3.63
N GLY A 101 16.83 -17.83 2.42
CA GLY A 101 16.39 -18.96 1.61
C GLY A 101 14.87 -19.16 1.59
N ILE A 102 14.29 -19.15 0.39
CA ILE A 102 12.82 -19.18 0.19
C ILE A 102 12.15 -20.39 0.87
N PHE A 103 12.84 -21.50 0.99
CA PHE A 103 12.35 -22.73 1.62
C PHE A 103 12.94 -22.97 3.01
N ASN A 104 13.52 -21.93 3.65
CA ASN A 104 14.05 -22.03 5.00
C ASN A 104 12.91 -22.27 6.00
N LYS A 105 12.95 -23.44 6.65
CA LYS A 105 11.90 -23.87 7.57
C LYS A 105 11.86 -23.04 8.86
N ASP A 106 12.98 -22.53 9.32
CA ASP A 106 13.05 -21.75 10.56
C ASP A 106 12.41 -20.36 10.35
N VAL A 107 12.65 -19.73 9.19
CA VAL A 107 11.99 -18.47 8.80
C VAL A 107 10.49 -18.70 8.63
N ALA A 108 10.10 -19.79 7.97
CA ALA A 108 8.70 -20.15 7.79
C ALA A 108 7.99 -20.38 9.14
N LEU A 109 8.68 -21.03 10.10
CA LEU A 109 8.16 -21.26 11.44
C LEU A 109 7.97 -19.93 12.20
N LYS A 110 8.98 -19.03 12.17
CA LYS A 110 8.86 -17.68 12.75
C LYS A 110 7.67 -16.91 12.16
N PHE A 111 7.51 -16.93 10.84
CA PHE A 111 6.38 -16.27 10.19
C PHE A 111 5.03 -16.86 10.64
N LYS A 112 4.92 -18.17 10.69
CA LYS A 112 3.75 -18.86 11.21
C LYS A 112 3.45 -18.47 12.65
N GLU A 113 4.45 -18.52 13.54
CA GLU A 113 4.27 -18.33 14.98
C GLU A 113 4.00 -16.89 15.37
N HIS A 114 4.67 -15.93 14.73
CA HIS A 114 4.60 -14.52 15.11
C HIS A 114 3.63 -13.69 14.27
N VAL A 115 3.29 -14.13 13.06
CA VAL A 115 2.38 -13.40 12.19
C VAL A 115 1.06 -14.17 12.02
N LEU A 116 1.09 -15.34 11.38
CA LEU A 116 -0.14 -16.03 10.97
C LEU A 116 -0.98 -16.54 12.15
N SER A 117 -0.34 -17.10 13.18
CA SER A 117 -1.04 -17.67 14.33
C SER A 117 -1.49 -16.65 15.36
N LYS A 118 -0.98 -15.42 15.30
CA LYS A 118 -1.28 -14.37 16.28
C LYS A 118 -2.40 -13.43 15.84
N GLY A 119 -2.52 -13.17 14.55
CA GLY A 119 -3.52 -12.23 14.05
C GLY A 119 -3.48 -10.91 14.78
N GLY A 120 -4.61 -10.48 15.35
CA GLY A 120 -4.76 -9.23 16.10
C GLY A 120 -4.62 -9.34 17.61
N THR A 121 -3.98 -10.39 18.15
CA THR A 121 -3.87 -10.62 19.60
C THR A 121 -2.89 -9.70 20.33
N GLU A 122 -1.94 -9.14 19.59
CA GLU A 122 -0.93 -8.21 20.09
C GLU A 122 -0.74 -7.06 19.08
N ASN A 123 0.04 -6.04 19.47
CA ASN A 123 0.38 -4.96 18.53
C ASN A 123 1.08 -5.54 17.28
N PRO A 124 0.57 -5.26 16.06
CA PRO A 124 1.09 -5.86 14.83
C PRO A 124 2.57 -5.58 14.58
N MET A 125 3.06 -4.37 14.89
CA MET A 125 4.48 -4.04 14.73
C MET A 125 5.36 -4.87 15.67
N THR A 126 4.89 -5.15 16.90
CA THR A 126 5.62 -6.02 17.83
C THR A 126 5.73 -7.45 17.28
N LEU A 127 4.64 -7.98 16.73
CA LEU A 127 4.61 -9.30 16.11
C LEU A 127 5.53 -9.36 14.88
N TYR A 128 5.46 -8.33 14.04
CA TYR A 128 6.32 -8.24 12.85
C TYR A 128 7.81 -8.21 13.22
N LYS A 129 8.19 -7.40 14.21
CA LYS A 129 9.59 -7.33 14.70
C LYS A 129 10.09 -8.64 15.30
N ARG A 130 9.24 -9.42 15.92
CA ARG A 130 9.61 -10.79 16.39
C ARG A 130 9.89 -11.74 15.21
N PHE A 131 9.17 -11.59 14.12
CA PHE A 131 9.41 -12.35 12.90
C PHE A 131 10.66 -11.88 12.16
N ARG A 132 10.70 -10.59 11.80
CA ARG A 132 11.72 -10.00 10.92
C ARG A 132 13.04 -9.69 11.64
N GLY A 133 12.98 -9.36 12.94
CA GLY A 133 14.10 -8.84 13.75
C GLY A 133 14.21 -7.31 13.77
N GLU A 134 13.54 -6.63 12.84
CA GLU A 134 13.53 -5.17 12.69
C GLU A 134 12.16 -4.66 12.20
N GLU A 135 12.02 -3.34 12.06
CA GLU A 135 10.85 -2.73 11.43
C GLU A 135 10.85 -2.97 9.92
N PRO A 136 9.67 -3.03 9.29
CA PRO A 136 9.58 -3.21 7.84
C PRO A 136 10.21 -2.02 7.10
N LYS A 137 10.83 -2.30 5.97
CA LYS A 137 11.44 -1.33 5.07
C LYS A 137 10.60 -1.20 3.80
N ILE A 138 10.60 -0.01 3.21
CA ILE A 138 9.86 0.26 1.96
C ILE A 138 10.65 -0.18 0.72
N GLU A 139 11.97 -0.23 0.80
CA GLU A 139 12.85 -0.52 -0.31
C GLU A 139 12.50 -1.83 -1.05
N PRO A 140 12.20 -2.95 -0.37
CA PRO A 140 11.78 -4.18 -1.04
C PRO A 140 10.54 -4.03 -1.92
N LEU A 141 9.59 -3.17 -1.53
CA LEU A 141 8.43 -2.86 -2.36
C LEU A 141 8.83 -2.04 -3.59
N LEU A 142 9.64 -1.02 -3.41
CA LEU A 142 10.10 -0.16 -4.50
C LEU A 142 10.96 -0.92 -5.51
N GLU A 143 11.82 -1.84 -5.04
CA GLU A 143 12.60 -2.75 -5.89
C GLU A 143 11.69 -3.69 -6.69
N ARG A 144 10.70 -4.31 -6.04
CA ARG A 144 9.72 -5.19 -6.68
C ARG A 144 8.91 -4.45 -7.75
N ALA A 145 8.58 -3.20 -7.50
CA ALA A 145 7.88 -2.32 -8.41
C ALA A 145 8.76 -1.77 -9.55
N GLY A 146 10.07 -2.00 -9.52
CA GLY A 146 11.02 -1.45 -10.49
C GLY A 146 11.20 0.06 -10.40
N LEU A 147 10.88 0.67 -9.26
CA LEU A 147 10.99 2.11 -9.02
C LEU A 147 12.37 2.52 -8.50
N ILE A 148 13.11 1.59 -7.93
CA ILE A 148 14.52 1.73 -7.55
C ILE A 148 15.30 0.50 -8.00
N ASN A 149 16.60 0.68 -8.22
CA ASN A 149 17.51 -0.45 -8.46
C ASN A 149 17.87 -1.12 -7.14
N LYS A 150 18.02 -2.44 -7.15
CA LYS A 150 18.61 -3.14 -6.02
C LYS A 150 20.03 -2.58 -5.79
N PRO A 151 20.40 -2.20 -4.56
CA PRO A 151 21.79 -1.89 -4.27
C PRO A 151 22.67 -3.11 -4.59
N ASP A 152 23.83 -2.85 -5.23
CA ASP A 152 24.83 -3.87 -5.57
C ASP A 152 25.41 -4.54 -4.32
#